data_f85ef950eeae1fb949f8a68f5913f08d
#
_entry.id   f85ef950eeae1fb949f8a68f5913f08d
#
_cell.length_a   1.000
_cell.length_b   1.000
_cell.length_c   1.000
_cell.angle_alpha   90.00
_cell.angle_beta   90.00
_cell.angle_gamma   90.00
#
_symmetry.space_group_name_H-M   'P 1'
#
loop_
_entity.id
_entity.type
_entity.pdbx_description
1 polymer ?
#
loop_
_entity_poly.entity_id
_entity_poly.type
_entity_poly.pdbx_seq_one_letter_code
_entity_poly.pdbx_strand_id
1 'polypeptide(L)'
;MTLNIQRQAPEQSEIMVANNTVANTQQKRLSIGIVGGGIGGVAFAVALSRDSHLDVQLFEAAPQFSEIGAGVSFGPNAVKAIQRLGLEASYQRIADSSPAPFEDVWFEWRRGSDDAYLTASLAPGVGQSSVHRADFLDAIVGNLPEGIAHFGKRCVEVKQDADSATAYFDDGTHFTGDVIIGFDGIKSAVRR
;
A
#
# COMPACT_ATOMS: atom_id res chain seq x y z
N MET A 1 -0.70 -90.90 23.52
CA MET A 1 -0.13 -90.38 22.28
C MET A 1 -0.54 -88.98 22.14
N THR A 2 0.28 -88.04 22.69
CA THR A 2 -0.09 -86.59 22.85
C THR A 2 0.78 -85.82 21.90
N LEU A 3 0.17 -85.20 20.86
CA LEU A 3 0.85 -84.36 19.90
C LEU A 3 1.00 -82.93 20.47
N ASN A 4 2.27 -82.52 20.59
CA ASN A 4 2.66 -81.25 21.03
C ASN A 4 2.87 -80.33 19.81
N ILE A 5 1.98 -79.38 19.51
CA ILE A 5 2.12 -78.45 18.45
C ILE A 5 2.67 -77.15 19.05
N GLN A 6 3.96 -76.88 18.80
CA GLN A 6 4.58 -75.58 19.07
C GLN A 6 4.14 -74.56 18.00
N ARG A 7 3.46 -73.52 18.42
CA ARG A 7 3.20 -72.34 17.56
C ARG A 7 4.38 -71.36 17.66
N GLN A 8 5.08 -71.22 16.57
CA GLN A 8 6.04 -70.13 16.39
C GLN A 8 5.30 -68.77 16.31
N ALA A 9 5.79 -67.76 17.08
CA ALA A 9 5.34 -66.40 17.01
C ALA A 9 5.84 -65.74 15.72
N PRO A 10 5.07 -64.84 15.09
CA PRO A 10 5.53 -64.14 13.89
C PRO A 10 6.57 -63.07 14.26
N GLU A 11 7.60 -62.96 13.42
CA GLU A 11 8.64 -61.95 13.41
C GLU A 11 8.02 -60.52 13.37
N GLN A 12 8.53 -59.68 14.24
CA GLN A 12 8.24 -58.24 14.22
C GLN A 12 8.91 -57.62 13.00
N SER A 13 8.10 -57.31 11.96
CA SER A 13 8.54 -56.47 10.86
C SER A 13 8.67 -55.03 11.40
N GLU A 14 9.89 -54.52 11.40
CA GLU A 14 10.18 -53.09 11.67
C GLU A 14 9.46 -52.21 10.62
N ILE A 15 8.48 -51.48 11.08
CA ILE A 15 7.85 -50.41 10.29
C ILE A 15 8.85 -49.26 10.26
N MET A 16 9.58 -49.12 9.17
CA MET A 16 10.32 -47.89 8.87
C MET A 16 9.34 -46.76 8.68
N VAL A 17 9.19 -45.93 9.68
CA VAL A 17 8.52 -44.61 9.57
C VAL A 17 9.45 -43.73 8.74
N ALA A 18 9.13 -43.58 7.45
CA ALA A 18 9.75 -42.57 6.62
C ALA A 18 9.43 -41.21 7.21
N ASN A 19 10.40 -40.58 7.86
CA ASN A 19 10.35 -39.18 8.23
C ASN A 19 10.28 -38.38 6.92
N ASN A 20 9.06 -38.06 6.50
CA ASN A 20 8.80 -37.00 5.53
C ASN A 20 9.18 -35.68 6.20
N THR A 21 10.43 -35.30 6.12
CA THR A 21 10.88 -33.96 6.33
C THR A 21 10.29 -33.15 5.17
N VAL A 22 9.09 -32.59 5.39
CA VAL A 22 8.55 -31.57 4.51
C VAL A 22 9.55 -30.42 4.61
N ALA A 23 10.40 -30.30 3.60
CA ALA A 23 11.23 -29.13 3.42
C ALA A 23 10.26 -27.95 3.36
N ASN A 24 10.26 -27.16 4.42
CA ASN A 24 9.53 -25.88 4.49
C ASN A 24 10.26 -24.94 3.52
N THR A 25 9.92 -25.02 2.24
CA THR A 25 10.29 -24.03 1.23
C THR A 25 9.54 -22.77 1.62
N GLN A 26 10.16 -21.95 2.48
CA GLN A 26 9.72 -20.56 2.65
C GLN A 26 9.70 -19.96 1.25
N GLN A 27 8.50 -19.76 0.71
CA GLN A 27 8.31 -19.12 -0.57
C GLN A 27 8.94 -17.72 -0.46
N LYS A 28 9.95 -17.43 -1.29
CA LYS A 28 10.67 -16.16 -1.28
C LYS A 28 9.63 -15.04 -1.43
N ARG A 29 9.57 -14.13 -0.47
CA ARG A 29 8.71 -12.94 -0.54
C ARG A 29 9.28 -12.00 -1.59
N LEU A 30 8.41 -11.37 -2.36
CA LEU A 30 8.79 -10.34 -3.32
C LEU A 30 9.15 -9.06 -2.56
N SER A 31 10.39 -8.59 -2.71
CA SER A 31 10.90 -7.40 -2.03
C SER A 31 10.60 -6.14 -2.86
N ILE A 32 9.83 -5.20 -2.29
CA ILE A 32 9.35 -4.00 -2.96
C ILE A 32 9.81 -2.75 -2.22
N GLY A 33 10.54 -1.88 -2.92
CA GLY A 33 10.88 -0.54 -2.45
C GLY A 33 9.93 0.51 -3.03
N ILE A 34 9.28 1.29 -2.17
CA ILE A 34 8.43 2.42 -2.55
C ILE A 34 9.20 3.70 -2.23
N VAL A 35 9.43 4.55 -3.23
CA VAL A 35 10.15 5.82 -3.07
C VAL A 35 9.18 6.97 -3.11
N GLY A 36 9.06 7.69 -1.98
CA GLY A 36 8.16 8.84 -1.76
C GLY A 36 7.00 8.50 -0.81
N GLY A 37 6.97 9.20 0.34
CA GLY A 37 6.01 9.02 1.43
C GLY A 37 4.83 10.00 1.41
N GLY A 38 4.48 10.58 0.26
CA GLY A 38 3.24 11.33 0.10
C GLY A 38 2.00 10.42 0.09
N ILE A 39 0.81 11.00 -0.03
CA ILE A 39 -0.49 10.28 -0.01
C ILE A 39 -0.48 9.02 -0.90
N GLY A 40 0.03 9.14 -2.13
CA GLY A 40 0.06 8.01 -3.07
C GLY A 40 0.95 6.86 -2.62
N GLY A 41 2.17 7.17 -2.18
CA GLY A 41 3.13 6.16 -1.70
C GLY A 41 2.68 5.47 -0.43
N VAL A 42 2.17 6.23 0.54
CA VAL A 42 1.61 5.69 1.79
C VAL A 42 0.40 4.80 1.53
N ALA A 43 -0.57 5.28 0.73
CA ALA A 43 -1.77 4.49 0.40
C ALA A 43 -1.40 3.18 -0.31
N PHE A 44 -0.41 3.23 -1.21
CA PHE A 44 0.08 2.06 -1.93
C PHE A 44 0.82 1.09 -0.99
N ALA A 45 1.68 1.61 -0.10
CA ALA A 45 2.37 0.81 0.91
C ALA A 45 1.39 0.09 1.84
N VAL A 46 0.35 0.78 2.33
CA VAL A 46 -0.72 0.18 3.15
C VAL A 46 -1.42 -0.96 2.39
N ALA A 47 -1.73 -0.76 1.11
CA ALA A 47 -2.41 -1.79 0.32
C ALA A 47 -1.55 -3.04 0.13
N LEU A 48 -0.26 -2.87 -0.24
CA LEU A 48 0.66 -3.98 -0.47
C LEU A 48 1.05 -4.72 0.80
N SER A 49 1.17 -4.01 1.93
CA SER A 49 1.58 -4.62 3.21
C SER A 49 0.56 -5.62 3.78
N ARG A 50 -0.63 -5.72 3.18
CA ARG A 50 -1.65 -6.72 3.54
C ARG A 50 -1.38 -8.09 2.94
N ASP A 51 -0.53 -8.15 1.92
CA ASP A 51 -0.15 -9.42 1.29
C ASP A 51 1.12 -9.96 1.97
N SER A 52 0.99 -11.11 2.62
CA SER A 52 2.10 -11.76 3.32
C SER A 52 3.23 -12.26 2.41
N HIS A 53 3.00 -12.33 1.09
CA HIS A 53 4.02 -12.70 0.10
C HIS A 53 4.89 -11.52 -0.32
N LEU A 54 4.55 -10.30 0.12
CA LEU A 54 5.31 -9.10 -0.16
C LEU A 54 6.13 -8.65 1.06
N ASP A 55 7.35 -8.19 0.80
CA ASP A 55 8.18 -7.47 1.74
C ASP A 55 8.29 -6.02 1.26
N VAL A 56 7.56 -5.12 1.93
CA VAL A 56 7.36 -3.73 1.49
C VAL A 56 8.19 -2.79 2.36
N GLN A 57 8.98 -1.94 1.71
CA GLN A 57 9.74 -0.87 2.35
C GLN A 57 9.39 0.47 1.72
N LEU A 58 9.17 1.51 2.52
CA LEU A 58 8.81 2.86 2.08
C LEU A 58 9.92 3.86 2.46
N PHE A 59 10.42 4.60 1.49
CA PHE A 59 11.52 5.55 1.65
C PHE A 59 11.03 6.97 1.41
N GLU A 60 11.10 7.83 2.45
CA GLU A 60 10.68 9.23 2.40
C GLU A 60 11.88 10.16 2.56
N ALA A 61 11.96 11.19 1.72
CA ALA A 61 13.05 12.17 1.71
C ALA A 61 13.02 13.12 2.92
N ALA A 62 11.83 13.42 3.43
CA ALA A 62 11.66 14.24 4.63
C ALA A 62 12.02 13.47 5.92
N PRO A 63 12.29 14.15 7.03
CA PRO A 63 12.59 13.50 8.31
C PRO A 63 11.37 12.86 8.98
N GLN A 64 10.18 13.12 8.47
CA GLN A 64 8.91 12.56 8.92
C GLN A 64 7.86 12.69 7.82
N PHE A 65 6.73 12.00 7.95
CA PHE A 65 5.59 12.25 7.08
C PHE A 65 5.10 13.69 7.28
N SER A 66 4.94 14.41 6.19
CA SER A 66 4.38 15.75 6.21
C SER A 66 3.81 16.12 4.84
N GLU A 67 2.71 16.84 4.85
CA GLU A 67 2.11 17.45 3.67
C GLU A 67 1.93 18.94 3.93
N ILE A 68 2.36 19.74 2.95
CA ILE A 68 2.13 21.18 2.96
C ILE A 68 1.04 21.44 1.94
N GLY A 69 -0.02 22.11 2.35
CA GLY A 69 -1.01 22.54 1.38
C GLY A 69 -2.44 22.58 1.87
N ALA A 70 -3.28 23.05 0.96
CA ALA A 70 -4.71 23.21 1.13
C ALA A 70 -5.46 21.86 1.06
N GLY A 71 -6.77 21.95 0.98
CA GLY A 71 -7.63 20.79 0.78
C GLY A 71 -7.38 20.08 -0.54
N VAL A 72 -7.80 18.84 -0.59
CA VAL A 72 -7.93 18.04 -1.81
C VAL A 72 -9.36 17.51 -1.89
N SER A 73 -9.96 17.61 -3.08
CA SER A 73 -11.31 17.08 -3.34
C SER A 73 -11.21 15.73 -4.05
N PHE A 74 -12.02 14.78 -3.59
CA PHE A 74 -12.08 13.43 -4.14
C PHE A 74 -13.37 13.24 -4.92
N GLY A 75 -13.28 12.99 -6.21
CA GLY A 75 -14.41 12.58 -7.03
C GLY A 75 -14.78 11.10 -6.84
N PRO A 76 -15.88 10.64 -7.43
CA PRO A 76 -16.38 9.26 -7.27
C PRO A 76 -15.34 8.18 -7.58
N ASN A 77 -14.48 8.41 -8.57
CA ASN A 77 -13.41 7.50 -8.94
C ASN A 77 -12.33 7.39 -7.85
N ALA A 78 -11.95 8.51 -7.23
CA ALA A 78 -10.96 8.54 -6.15
C ALA A 78 -11.53 7.91 -4.87
N VAL A 79 -12.79 8.20 -4.51
CA VAL A 79 -13.48 7.56 -3.39
C VAL A 79 -13.54 6.04 -3.57
N LYS A 80 -13.87 5.54 -4.78
CA LYS A 80 -13.83 4.10 -5.09
C LYS A 80 -12.42 3.51 -4.95
N ALA A 81 -11.38 4.26 -5.33
CA ALA A 81 -10.00 3.82 -5.13
C ALA A 81 -9.64 3.70 -3.65
N ILE A 82 -10.00 4.70 -2.84
CA ILE A 82 -9.82 4.70 -1.38
C ILE A 82 -10.50 3.47 -0.75
N GLN A 83 -11.74 3.16 -1.17
CA GLN A 83 -12.48 1.98 -0.71
C GLN A 83 -11.75 0.68 -1.06
N ARG A 84 -11.31 0.52 -2.32
CA ARG A 84 -10.58 -0.67 -2.78
C ARG A 84 -9.23 -0.84 -2.08
N LEU A 85 -8.59 0.25 -1.73
CA LEU A 85 -7.36 0.25 -0.94
C LEU A 85 -7.61 -0.03 0.55
N GLY A 86 -8.90 -0.17 0.97
CA GLY A 86 -9.30 -0.41 2.36
C GLY A 86 -9.01 0.76 3.30
N LEU A 87 -9.01 1.98 2.78
CA LEU A 87 -8.77 3.23 3.50
C LEU A 87 -10.06 4.01 3.76
N GLU A 88 -11.22 3.43 3.45
CA GLU A 88 -12.53 4.09 3.54
C GLU A 88 -12.80 4.64 4.95
N ALA A 89 -12.58 3.84 6.00
CA ALA A 89 -12.83 4.28 7.38
C ALA A 89 -11.93 5.45 7.78
N SER A 90 -10.67 5.48 7.31
CA SER A 90 -9.74 6.60 7.56
C SER A 90 -10.20 7.86 6.84
N TYR A 91 -10.67 7.72 5.62
CA TYR A 91 -11.20 8.82 4.81
C TYR A 91 -12.50 9.40 5.40
N GLN A 92 -13.49 8.56 5.72
CA GLN A 92 -14.80 8.99 6.20
C GLN A 92 -14.76 9.75 7.53
N ARG A 93 -13.75 9.50 8.37
CA ARG A 93 -13.58 10.25 9.63
C ARG A 93 -13.24 11.72 9.46
N ILE A 94 -12.70 12.11 8.30
CA ILE A 94 -12.14 13.44 8.05
C ILE A 94 -12.73 14.13 6.83
N ALA A 95 -13.50 13.40 6.02
CA ALA A 95 -14.07 13.93 4.79
C ALA A 95 -15.26 14.84 5.09
N ASP A 96 -15.22 16.05 4.54
CA ASP A 96 -16.37 16.92 4.47
C ASP A 96 -17.29 16.46 3.33
N SER A 97 -18.59 16.62 3.52
CA SER A 97 -19.61 16.40 2.49
C SER A 97 -20.34 17.70 2.18
N SER A 98 -20.78 17.86 0.93
CA SER A 98 -21.61 19.00 0.56
C SER A 98 -22.96 18.94 1.28
N PRO A 99 -23.43 20.07 1.88
CA PRO A 99 -24.76 20.10 2.47
C PRO A 99 -25.85 20.13 1.39
N ALA A 100 -27.10 19.80 1.79
CA ALA A 100 -28.26 19.95 0.93
C ALA A 100 -28.38 21.43 0.45
N PRO A 101 -28.78 21.67 -0.80
CA PRO A 101 -29.19 20.73 -1.86
C PRO A 101 -28.04 20.28 -2.79
N PHE A 102 -26.79 20.38 -2.35
CA PHE A 102 -25.59 20.14 -3.19
C PHE A 102 -24.96 18.76 -3.01
N GLU A 103 -25.66 17.83 -2.39
CA GLU A 103 -25.12 16.50 -2.03
C GLU A 103 -24.62 15.70 -3.25
N ASP A 104 -25.18 15.96 -4.42
CA ASP A 104 -24.82 15.30 -5.68
C ASP A 104 -24.02 16.19 -6.63
N VAL A 105 -23.68 17.43 -6.19
CA VAL A 105 -22.99 18.41 -7.06
C VAL A 105 -21.49 18.34 -6.83
N TRP A 106 -20.74 18.08 -7.92
CA TRP A 106 -19.28 18.13 -7.90
C TRP A 106 -18.76 19.56 -8.05
N PHE A 107 -19.23 20.28 -9.11
CA PHE A 107 -18.93 21.69 -9.36
C PHE A 107 -20.12 22.39 -9.96
N GLU A 108 -20.35 23.64 -9.57
CA GLU A 108 -21.20 24.57 -10.30
C GLU A 108 -20.37 25.52 -11.16
N TRP A 109 -20.88 25.81 -12.32
CA TRP A 109 -20.30 26.79 -13.23
C TRP A 109 -21.18 28.02 -13.21
N ARG A 110 -20.56 29.16 -12.83
CA ARG A 110 -21.25 30.42 -12.72
C ARG A 110 -20.56 31.49 -13.55
N ARG A 111 -21.33 32.46 -14.05
CA ARG A 111 -20.79 33.56 -14.82
C ARG A 111 -20.10 34.55 -13.88
N GLY A 112 -18.83 34.89 -14.14
CA GLY A 112 -18.06 35.74 -13.24
C GLY A 112 -18.52 37.21 -13.14
N SER A 113 -19.37 37.70 -14.10
CA SER A 113 -19.84 39.11 -14.10
C SER A 113 -21.06 39.36 -13.20
N ASP A 114 -21.91 38.33 -12.99
CA ASP A 114 -23.22 38.49 -12.33
C ASP A 114 -23.62 37.29 -11.48
N ASP A 115 -22.72 36.35 -11.30
CA ASP A 115 -22.93 35.10 -10.57
C ASP A 115 -24.10 34.22 -11.12
N ALA A 116 -24.55 34.47 -12.34
CA ALA A 116 -25.61 33.67 -12.94
C ALA A 116 -25.19 32.21 -13.11
N TYR A 117 -26.03 31.28 -12.63
CA TYR A 117 -25.83 29.84 -12.81
C TYR A 117 -25.82 29.47 -14.29
N LEU A 118 -24.86 28.70 -14.70
CA LEU A 118 -24.72 28.20 -16.09
C LEU A 118 -25.01 26.71 -16.17
N THR A 119 -24.34 25.90 -15.37
CA THR A 119 -24.50 24.45 -15.35
C THR A 119 -23.84 23.86 -14.10
N ALA A 120 -23.99 22.55 -13.89
CA ALA A 120 -23.27 21.81 -12.86
C ALA A 120 -22.72 20.49 -13.39
N SER A 121 -21.58 20.06 -12.84
CA SER A 121 -21.09 18.69 -12.94
C SER A 121 -21.65 17.89 -11.76
N LEU A 122 -22.25 16.74 -12.03
CA LEU A 122 -22.87 15.93 -10.99
C LEU A 122 -21.96 14.76 -10.58
N ALA A 123 -22.00 14.40 -9.31
CA ALA A 123 -21.37 13.25 -8.71
C ALA A 123 -22.35 12.54 -7.77
N PRO A 124 -23.33 11.78 -8.31
CA PRO A 124 -24.40 11.17 -7.53
C PRO A 124 -23.85 10.30 -6.38
N GLY A 125 -24.37 10.51 -5.17
CA GLY A 125 -24.01 9.78 -3.97
C GLY A 125 -22.63 10.12 -3.36
N VAL A 126 -21.91 11.08 -3.95
CA VAL A 126 -20.60 11.53 -3.46
C VAL A 126 -20.55 13.05 -3.28
N GLY A 127 -21.13 13.78 -4.24
CA GLY A 127 -21.03 15.24 -4.28
C GLY A 127 -19.58 15.72 -4.35
N GLN A 128 -19.31 16.88 -3.78
CA GLN A 128 -17.95 17.37 -3.54
C GLN A 128 -17.51 16.89 -2.15
N SER A 129 -16.62 15.93 -2.11
CA SER A 129 -16.01 15.46 -0.87
C SER A 129 -14.58 15.98 -0.78
N SER A 130 -14.27 16.67 0.29
CA SER A 130 -12.99 17.36 0.50
C SER A 130 -12.35 16.94 1.81
N VAL A 131 -11.03 16.93 1.83
CA VAL A 131 -10.24 16.70 3.04
C VAL A 131 -9.07 17.67 3.07
N HIS A 132 -8.58 18.00 4.25
CA HIS A 132 -7.28 18.63 4.38
C HIS A 132 -6.18 17.60 4.07
N ARG A 133 -5.21 17.96 3.22
CA ARG A 133 -4.19 16.99 2.73
C ARG A 133 -3.37 16.39 3.86
N ALA A 134 -2.97 17.19 4.85
CA ALA A 134 -2.20 16.70 5.98
C ALA A 134 -3.02 15.73 6.82
N ASP A 135 -4.29 16.06 7.12
CA ASP A 135 -5.17 15.20 7.92
C ASP A 135 -5.42 13.86 7.22
N PHE A 136 -5.52 13.88 5.88
CA PHE A 136 -5.67 12.64 5.12
C PHE A 136 -4.39 11.79 5.15
N LEU A 137 -3.22 12.42 5.00
CA LEU A 137 -1.95 11.70 5.12
C LEU A 137 -1.82 11.07 6.51
N ASP A 138 -2.07 11.83 7.58
CA ASP A 138 -2.00 11.35 8.96
C ASP A 138 -2.99 10.20 9.20
N ALA A 139 -4.21 10.31 8.67
CA ALA A 139 -5.23 9.27 8.80
C ALA A 139 -4.85 7.96 8.12
N ILE A 140 -4.14 8.01 6.98
CA ILE A 140 -3.71 6.79 6.26
C ILE A 140 -2.38 6.24 6.79
N VAL A 141 -1.47 7.08 7.30
CA VAL A 141 -0.22 6.67 7.97
C VAL A 141 -0.51 5.75 9.14
N GLY A 142 -1.58 5.98 9.90
CA GLY A 142 -1.99 5.12 11.00
C GLY A 142 -2.35 3.68 10.60
N ASN A 143 -2.42 3.37 9.28
CA ASN A 143 -2.64 2.01 8.77
C ASN A 143 -1.34 1.34 8.29
N LEU A 144 -0.20 2.03 8.31
CA LEU A 144 1.08 1.43 7.95
C LEU A 144 1.56 0.48 9.05
N PRO A 145 2.08 -0.70 8.72
CA PRO A 145 2.80 -1.52 9.67
C PRO A 145 4.03 -0.78 10.23
N GLU A 146 4.37 -1.07 11.48
CA GLU A 146 5.58 -0.52 12.07
C GLU A 146 6.84 -1.00 11.33
N GLY A 147 7.84 -0.11 11.25
CA GLY A 147 9.18 -0.44 10.75
C GLY A 147 9.33 -0.46 9.22
N ILE A 148 8.27 -0.27 8.42
CA ILE A 148 8.41 -0.24 6.96
C ILE A 148 8.79 1.13 6.39
N ALA A 149 8.63 2.21 7.15
CA ALA A 149 8.92 3.58 6.71
C ALA A 149 10.31 4.03 7.16
N HIS A 150 11.10 4.51 6.19
CA HIS A 150 12.45 5.01 6.37
C HIS A 150 12.51 6.46 5.94
N PHE A 151 12.93 7.34 6.85
CA PHE A 151 12.97 8.79 6.64
C PHE A 151 14.38 9.31 6.33
N GLY A 152 14.45 10.53 5.79
CA GLY A 152 15.73 11.12 5.34
C GLY A 152 16.33 10.37 4.15
N LYS A 153 15.50 9.68 3.36
CA LYS A 153 15.91 8.82 2.25
C LYS A 153 15.53 9.45 0.91
N ARG A 154 16.25 10.49 0.53
CA ARG A 154 16.08 11.12 -0.78
C ARG A 154 16.73 10.27 -1.86
N CYS A 155 15.94 9.65 -2.70
CA CYS A 155 16.44 8.88 -3.84
C CYS A 155 17.09 9.81 -4.87
N VAL A 156 18.29 9.47 -5.28
CA VAL A 156 19.08 10.23 -6.26
C VAL A 156 19.27 9.46 -7.57
N GLU A 157 19.27 8.14 -7.52
CA GLU A 157 19.46 7.27 -8.67
C GLU A 157 18.77 5.92 -8.44
N VAL A 158 18.29 5.30 -9.52
CA VAL A 158 17.86 3.90 -9.53
C VAL A 158 18.63 3.16 -10.62
N LYS A 159 19.20 2.01 -10.27
CA LYS A 159 19.81 1.07 -11.21
C LYS A 159 19.03 -0.22 -11.19
N GLN A 160 18.89 -0.84 -12.34
CA GLN A 160 18.24 -2.14 -12.47
C GLN A 160 19.09 -3.07 -13.32
N ASP A 161 19.00 -4.34 -13.04
CA ASP A 161 19.52 -5.44 -13.85
C ASP A 161 18.39 -6.43 -14.19
N ALA A 162 18.76 -7.67 -14.58
CA ALA A 162 17.76 -8.66 -14.97
C ALA A 162 16.92 -9.18 -13.80
N ASP A 163 17.44 -9.11 -12.57
CA ASP A 163 16.88 -9.82 -11.43
C ASP A 163 16.53 -8.89 -10.25
N SER A 164 16.99 -7.62 -10.30
CA SER A 164 16.82 -6.67 -9.19
C SER A 164 16.81 -5.20 -9.62
N ALA A 165 16.33 -4.35 -8.72
CA ALA A 165 16.45 -2.90 -8.81
C ALA A 165 17.01 -2.32 -7.51
N THR A 166 17.92 -1.34 -7.61
CA THR A 166 18.56 -0.69 -6.47
C THR A 166 18.30 0.81 -6.49
N ALA A 167 17.69 1.32 -5.43
CA ALA A 167 17.54 2.75 -5.17
C ALA A 167 18.72 3.24 -4.32
N TYR A 168 19.40 4.29 -4.76
CA TYR A 168 20.48 4.96 -4.04
C TYR A 168 19.99 6.26 -3.44
N PHE A 169 20.36 6.52 -2.19
CA PHE A 169 19.94 7.70 -1.44
C PHE A 169 21.09 8.68 -1.24
N ASP A 170 20.77 9.97 -1.04
CA ASP A 170 21.75 11.06 -0.87
C ASP A 170 22.58 10.95 0.41
N ASP A 171 22.13 10.16 1.38
CA ASP A 171 22.88 9.83 2.61
C ASP A 171 23.95 8.73 2.41
N GLY A 172 24.13 8.24 1.18
CA GLY A 172 25.08 7.19 0.81
C GLY A 172 24.56 5.76 1.05
N THR A 173 23.36 5.58 1.59
CA THR A 173 22.76 4.26 1.73
C THR A 173 22.02 3.84 0.45
N HIS A 174 21.66 2.58 0.36
CA HIS A 174 20.87 2.05 -0.75
C HIS A 174 19.92 0.95 -0.28
N PHE A 175 18.92 0.67 -1.10
CA PHE A 175 18.01 -0.46 -0.97
C PHE A 175 17.97 -1.23 -2.28
N THR A 176 18.12 -2.56 -2.21
CA THR A 176 17.98 -3.46 -3.36
C THR A 176 16.79 -4.39 -3.12
N GLY A 177 15.91 -4.44 -4.08
CA GLY A 177 14.73 -5.29 -4.06
C GLY A 177 14.42 -5.87 -5.44
N ASP A 178 13.38 -6.68 -5.52
CA ASP A 178 12.89 -7.22 -6.79
C ASP A 178 12.21 -6.11 -7.63
N VAL A 179 11.61 -5.08 -6.96
CA VAL A 179 10.92 -3.96 -7.61
C VAL A 179 11.14 -2.65 -6.86
N ILE A 180 11.37 -1.56 -7.60
CA ILE A 180 11.32 -0.18 -7.10
C ILE A 180 10.16 0.56 -7.76
N ILE A 181 9.31 1.20 -6.95
CA ILE A 181 8.15 1.96 -7.43
C ILE A 181 8.26 3.41 -6.97
N GLY A 182 8.21 4.35 -7.92
CA GLY A 182 8.35 5.78 -7.67
C GLY A 182 7.03 6.48 -7.39
N PHE A 183 6.94 7.10 -6.21
CA PHE A 183 5.94 8.10 -5.82
C PHE A 183 6.61 9.43 -5.44
N ASP A 184 7.82 9.66 -5.96
CA ASP A 184 8.72 10.77 -5.66
C ASP A 184 8.41 12.06 -6.45
N GLY A 185 7.19 12.15 -6.99
CA GLY A 185 6.58 13.36 -7.49
C GLY A 185 7.09 13.83 -8.86
N ILE A 186 6.89 15.13 -9.13
CA ILE A 186 7.15 15.69 -10.46
C ILE A 186 8.63 15.67 -10.86
N LYS A 187 9.53 15.72 -9.88
CA LYS A 187 11.00 15.65 -10.09
C LYS A 187 11.55 14.24 -9.86
N SER A 188 10.73 13.22 -10.11
CA SER A 188 11.04 11.82 -9.85
C SER A 188 12.43 11.42 -10.32
N ALA A 189 13.23 10.86 -9.43
CA ALA A 189 14.50 10.20 -9.75
C ALA A 189 14.26 8.78 -10.29
N VAL A 190 13.20 8.11 -9.81
CA VAL A 190 12.84 6.75 -10.23
C VAL A 190 12.44 6.70 -11.71
N ARG A 191 11.91 7.81 -12.27
CA ARG A 191 11.46 7.89 -13.68
C ARG A 191 12.57 8.22 -14.67
N ARG A 192 13.74 8.64 -14.23
CA ARG A 192 14.85 9.06 -15.10
C ARG A 192 15.60 7.85 -15.64
#